data_f271747e50a057ef37184d878bcc397b
#
_entry.id   f271747e50a057ef37184d878bcc397b
#
_cell.length_a   1.000
_cell.length_b   1.000
_cell.length_c   1.000
_cell.angle_alpha   90.00
_cell.angle_beta   90.00
_cell.angle_gamma   90.00
#
_symmetry.space_group_name_H-M   'P 1'
#
loop_
_entity.id
_entity.type
_entity.pdbx_description
1 polymer ?
#
loop_
_entity_poly.entity_id
_entity_poly.type
_entity_poly.pdbx_seq_one_letter_code
_entity_poly.pdbx_strand_id
1 'polypeptide(L)'
;IRPDDKIIFYLQATVNNPGMFFGIFKAKSAAFFDENDNKNYLSDELGKGLSYRIEIEADTVYSYGITEHEYLDDLTGKEAPYELCWSLIYRKLKGNRGCTMITPYEFEDLLCKIKKKNQDNQLKGAGFTFDEGEVRIITAKETKQYTGRKGSLDIKPRLLYKAGKKNAFETHLQAYIMQKYDDGILKNILLPLGNGSAWVGNEVACGVGMQKIDTLIIEQNDEEIHVKVVELKD
;
A
#
# COMPACT_ATOMS: atom_id res chain seq x y z
N ILE A 1 0.24 -6.75 2.04
CA ILE A 1 1.48 -6.03 2.38
C ILE A 1 2.50 -7.06 2.82
N ARG A 2 3.71 -6.99 2.30
CA ARG A 2 4.83 -7.90 2.55
C ARG A 2 6.02 -7.12 3.13
N PRO A 3 6.98 -7.79 3.76
CA PRO A 3 8.23 -7.15 4.15
C PRO A 3 8.86 -6.41 2.97
N ASP A 4 9.42 -5.24 3.24
CA ASP A 4 10.03 -4.31 2.30
C ASP A 4 9.08 -3.55 1.35
N ASP A 5 7.77 -3.84 1.36
CA ASP A 5 6.81 -2.99 0.65
C ASP A 5 6.93 -1.53 1.12
N LYS A 6 7.02 -0.60 0.18
CA LYS A 6 7.08 0.83 0.46
C LYS A 6 5.70 1.36 0.83
N ILE A 7 5.67 2.27 1.80
CA ILE A 7 4.44 2.81 2.39
C ILE A 7 4.50 4.33 2.39
N ILE A 8 3.48 4.94 1.79
CA ILE A 8 3.21 6.38 1.89
C ILE A 8 1.94 6.54 2.70
N PHE A 9 1.98 7.42 3.70
CA PHE A 9 0.78 7.78 4.45
C PHE A 9 0.00 8.88 3.73
N TYR A 10 -1.31 8.72 3.73
CA TYR A 10 -2.21 9.73 3.24
C TYR A 10 -3.08 10.27 4.37
N LEU A 11 -2.96 11.57 4.62
CA LEU A 11 -3.86 12.30 5.49
C LEU A 11 -5.07 12.74 4.68
N GLN A 12 -6.25 12.25 5.07
CA GLN A 12 -7.48 12.56 4.34
C GLN A 12 -7.81 14.05 4.42
N ALA A 13 -8.30 14.60 3.31
CA ALA A 13 -8.80 15.96 3.26
C ALA A 13 -9.96 16.17 4.26
N THR A 14 -9.91 17.29 4.93
CA THR A 14 -10.97 17.81 5.81
C THR A 14 -11.45 19.15 5.28
N VAL A 15 -12.45 19.76 5.95
CA VAL A 15 -12.92 21.09 5.59
C VAL A 15 -11.81 22.15 5.65
N ASN A 16 -10.84 21.96 6.55
CA ASN A 16 -9.79 22.94 6.82
C ASN A 16 -8.44 22.60 6.22
N ASN A 17 -8.22 21.33 5.84
CA ASN A 17 -6.92 20.86 5.35
C ASN A 17 -7.11 20.05 4.07
N PRO A 18 -6.29 20.28 3.03
CA PRO A 18 -6.26 19.43 1.85
C PRO A 18 -5.75 18.03 2.21
N GLY A 19 -6.06 17.04 1.37
CA GLY A 19 -5.43 15.73 1.46
C GLY A 19 -3.92 15.84 1.23
N MET A 20 -3.12 15.09 1.97
CA MET A 20 -1.67 15.18 1.92
C MET A 20 -0.99 13.81 1.99
N PHE A 21 0.11 13.67 1.28
CA PHE A 21 0.95 12.47 1.28
C PHE A 21 2.22 12.71 2.08
N PHE A 22 2.56 11.76 2.94
CA PHE A 22 3.73 11.81 3.81
C PHE A 22 4.51 10.49 3.74
N GLY A 23 5.74 10.55 4.00
CA GLY A 23 6.53 9.33 4.17
C GLY A 23 7.95 9.60 3.75
N ILE A 24 8.72 8.57 3.53
CA ILE A 24 8.42 7.17 3.15
C ILE A 24 8.77 6.23 4.29
N PHE A 25 7.98 5.22 4.44
CA PHE A 25 8.19 4.11 5.37
C PHE A 25 8.25 2.80 4.58
N LYS A 26 8.60 1.72 5.24
CA LYS A 26 8.52 0.36 4.67
C LYS A 26 7.94 -0.63 5.67
N ALA A 27 7.35 -1.69 5.15
CA ALA A 27 6.88 -2.79 5.96
C ALA A 27 8.07 -3.58 6.50
N LYS A 28 8.16 -3.73 7.81
CA LYS A 28 9.17 -4.53 8.50
C LYS A 28 8.75 -5.98 8.64
N SER A 29 7.44 -6.24 8.63
CA SER A 29 6.88 -7.57 8.80
C SER A 29 5.80 -7.86 7.76
N ALA A 30 5.52 -9.15 7.56
CA ALA A 30 4.25 -9.55 6.95
C ALA A 30 3.07 -9.14 7.83
N ALA A 31 1.86 -9.12 7.25
CA ALA A 31 0.65 -8.90 8.01
C ALA A 31 0.44 -10.03 9.05
N PHE A 32 0.02 -9.66 10.24
CA PHE A 32 -0.29 -10.59 11.31
C PHE A 32 -1.61 -10.22 11.96
N PHE A 33 -2.20 -11.19 12.65
CA PHE A 33 -3.37 -10.98 13.48
C PHE A 33 -2.93 -10.61 14.90
N ASP A 34 -3.49 -9.54 15.47
CA ASP A 34 -3.25 -9.16 16.85
C ASP A 34 -4.29 -9.84 17.75
N GLU A 35 -3.89 -10.91 18.43
CA GLU A 35 -4.76 -11.68 19.33
C GLU A 35 -5.17 -10.90 20.59
N ASN A 36 -4.53 -9.78 20.87
CA ASN A 36 -4.78 -8.96 22.07
C ASN A 36 -5.49 -7.64 21.71
N ASP A 37 -6.33 -7.68 20.70
CA ASP A 37 -7.01 -6.52 20.14
C ASP A 37 -7.97 -5.79 21.10
N ASN A 38 -8.25 -6.37 22.28
CA ASN A 38 -9.08 -5.74 23.30
C ASN A 38 -8.45 -4.51 23.99
N LYS A 39 -7.18 -4.21 23.71
CA LYS A 39 -6.46 -3.02 24.25
C LYS A 39 -6.20 -1.99 23.15
N ASN A 40 -7.12 -1.79 22.38
CA ASN A 40 -7.16 -1.27 21.05
C ASN A 40 -6.60 0.11 20.84
N TYR A 41 -5.73 0.15 19.90
CA TYR A 41 -5.30 1.34 19.22
C TYR A 41 -6.45 1.89 18.34
N LEU A 42 -6.93 3.09 18.65
CA LEU A 42 -8.00 3.79 17.93
C LEU A 42 -9.38 3.10 17.89
N SER A 43 -9.67 2.13 18.77
CA SER A 43 -10.97 1.45 18.75
C SER A 43 -12.12 2.37 19.09
N ASP A 44 -11.89 3.31 20.01
CA ASP A 44 -12.91 4.24 20.48
C ASP A 44 -13.27 5.26 19.39
N GLU A 45 -12.25 5.74 18.64
CA GLU A 45 -12.42 6.67 17.53
C GLU A 45 -13.02 6.01 16.29
N LEU A 46 -12.69 4.76 16.04
CA LEU A 46 -13.13 4.05 14.84
C LEU A 46 -14.37 3.19 15.05
N GLY A 47 -14.77 2.95 16.30
CA GLY A 47 -15.88 2.08 16.64
C GLY A 47 -15.69 0.61 16.24
N LYS A 48 -14.44 0.22 15.92
CA LYS A 48 -14.06 -1.15 15.53
C LYS A 48 -12.59 -1.41 15.83
N GLY A 49 -12.27 -2.66 16.13
CA GLY A 49 -10.88 -3.10 16.28
C GLY A 49 -10.12 -3.13 14.94
N LEU A 50 -8.82 -2.87 15.00
CA LEU A 50 -7.90 -3.02 13.89
C LEU A 50 -6.99 -4.23 14.15
N SER A 51 -7.57 -5.42 14.04
CA SER A 51 -6.91 -6.68 14.42
C SER A 51 -5.80 -7.12 13.47
N TYR A 52 -5.86 -6.69 12.20
CA TYR A 52 -4.82 -7.00 11.22
C TYR A 52 -3.81 -5.87 11.17
N ARG A 53 -2.55 -6.19 11.44
CA ARG A 53 -1.48 -5.21 11.58
C ARG A 53 -0.23 -5.61 10.80
N ILE A 54 0.61 -4.64 10.56
CA ILE A 54 1.99 -4.81 10.12
C ILE A 54 2.89 -3.94 10.99
N GLU A 55 4.12 -4.37 11.18
CA GLU A 55 5.15 -3.47 11.69
C GLU A 55 5.73 -2.66 10.54
N ILE A 56 5.95 -1.38 10.79
CA ILE A 56 6.58 -0.49 9.85
C ILE A 56 7.87 0.07 10.44
N GLU A 57 8.79 0.44 9.57
CA GLU A 57 9.99 1.19 9.94
C GLU A 57 10.19 2.36 8.99
N ALA A 58 10.99 3.31 9.41
CA ALA A 58 11.36 4.44 8.58
C ALA A 58 12.22 3.97 7.41
N ASP A 59 11.97 4.51 6.22
CA ASP A 59 12.85 4.38 5.06
C ASP A 59 13.46 5.74 4.74
N THR A 60 12.69 6.60 4.13
CA THR A 60 13.12 7.95 3.74
C THR A 60 12.08 8.95 4.21
N VAL A 61 12.22 9.43 5.44
CA VAL A 61 11.21 10.27 6.07
C VAL A 61 11.54 11.75 5.92
N TYR A 62 10.58 12.52 5.48
CA TYR A 62 10.64 13.97 5.33
C TYR A 62 9.62 14.65 6.23
N SER A 63 9.90 15.89 6.62
CA SER A 63 9.02 16.66 7.50
C SER A 63 7.71 17.04 6.81
N TYR A 64 7.80 17.60 5.62
CA TYR A 64 6.65 18.15 4.92
C TYR A 64 6.12 17.17 3.88
N GLY A 65 4.81 16.92 3.93
CA GLY A 65 4.08 16.21 2.89
C GLY A 65 3.77 17.09 1.68
N ILE A 66 3.27 16.48 0.63
CA ILE A 66 2.69 17.17 -0.53
C ILE A 66 1.18 17.03 -0.53
N THR A 67 0.48 18.07 -0.93
CA THR A 67 -0.98 18.04 -1.04
C THR A 67 -1.42 17.30 -2.30
N GLU A 68 -2.67 16.83 -2.32
CA GLU A 68 -3.28 16.28 -3.54
C GLU A 68 -3.21 17.28 -4.69
N HIS A 69 -3.45 18.55 -4.43
CA HIS A 69 -3.40 19.60 -5.44
C HIS A 69 -1.98 19.76 -6.01
N GLU A 70 -0.97 19.88 -5.15
CA GLU A 70 0.43 19.94 -5.60
C GLU A 70 0.84 18.75 -6.46
N TYR A 71 0.24 17.59 -6.20
CA TYR A 71 0.53 16.38 -6.95
C TYR A 71 -0.26 16.28 -8.26
N LEU A 72 -1.57 16.50 -8.21
CA LEU A 72 -2.47 16.31 -9.35
C LEU A 72 -2.44 17.48 -10.34
N ASP A 73 -2.16 18.69 -9.88
CA ASP A 73 -2.12 19.89 -10.73
C ASP A 73 -0.79 20.05 -11.47
N ASP A 74 0.26 19.35 -11.03
CA ASP A 74 1.55 19.35 -11.73
C ASP A 74 1.54 18.37 -12.90
N LEU A 75 0.92 18.80 -13.99
CA LEU A 75 0.88 18.07 -15.26
C LEU A 75 2.05 18.44 -16.19
N THR A 76 2.95 19.27 -15.73
CA THR A 76 4.10 19.71 -16.51
C THR A 76 4.99 18.52 -16.89
N GLY A 77 5.22 18.32 -18.17
CA GLY A 77 6.03 17.20 -18.66
C GLY A 77 5.31 15.86 -18.72
N LYS A 78 4.01 15.81 -18.44
CA LYS A 78 3.20 14.61 -18.65
C LYS A 78 2.74 14.55 -20.10
N GLU A 79 3.27 13.60 -20.85
CA GLU A 79 3.01 13.47 -22.30
C GLU A 79 2.01 12.34 -22.60
N ALA A 80 1.83 11.42 -21.70
CA ALA A 80 1.01 10.24 -21.93
C ALA A 80 -0.01 9.99 -20.80
N PRO A 81 -1.19 9.42 -21.12
CA PRO A 81 -2.22 9.11 -20.09
C PRO A 81 -1.75 8.21 -18.96
N TYR A 82 -0.80 7.30 -19.20
CA TYR A 82 -0.26 6.41 -18.16
C TYR A 82 0.61 7.14 -17.11
N GLU A 83 1.06 8.35 -17.43
CA GLU A 83 1.80 9.21 -16.51
C GLU A 83 0.88 9.95 -15.52
N LEU A 84 -0.43 9.92 -15.79
CA LEU A 84 -1.41 10.42 -14.85
C LEU A 84 -1.59 9.43 -13.70
N CYS A 85 -1.74 9.96 -12.50
CA CYS A 85 -1.87 9.15 -11.28
C CYS A 85 -3.29 8.61 -11.13
N TRP A 86 -3.66 7.67 -11.99
CA TRP A 86 -5.00 7.09 -12.05
C TRP A 86 -5.42 6.45 -10.72
N SER A 87 -4.50 5.79 -10.03
CA SER A 87 -4.79 5.18 -8.73
C SER A 87 -5.24 6.21 -7.70
N LEU A 88 -4.63 7.40 -7.70
CA LEU A 88 -4.98 8.48 -6.77
C LEU A 88 -6.25 9.21 -7.19
N ILE A 89 -6.42 9.47 -8.50
CA ILE A 89 -7.58 10.17 -9.04
C ILE A 89 -8.85 9.35 -8.85
N TYR A 90 -8.83 8.08 -9.23
CA TYR A 90 -10.04 7.26 -9.27
C TYR A 90 -10.31 6.46 -8.00
N ARG A 91 -9.28 6.08 -7.26
CA ARG A 91 -9.49 5.31 -6.03
C ARG A 91 -10.00 6.13 -4.87
N LYS A 92 -9.98 7.45 -4.95
CA LYS A 92 -10.33 8.36 -3.85
C LYS A 92 -10.04 7.67 -2.53
N LEU A 93 -8.90 7.92 -1.96
CA LEU A 93 -8.50 7.39 -0.66
C LEU A 93 -9.55 7.81 0.37
N LYS A 94 -10.68 7.11 0.37
CA LYS A 94 -11.75 7.34 1.34
C LYS A 94 -11.37 6.61 2.61
N GLY A 95 -11.59 7.24 3.75
CA GLY A 95 -11.24 6.72 5.08
C GLY A 95 -11.79 5.34 5.46
N ASN A 96 -12.61 4.73 4.60
CA ASN A 96 -13.10 3.36 4.77
C ASN A 96 -12.14 2.28 4.24
N ARG A 97 -11.04 2.67 3.57
CA ARG A 97 -10.02 1.76 3.05
C ARG A 97 -8.74 1.96 3.83
N GLY A 98 -8.27 0.91 4.50
CA GLY A 98 -7.03 0.97 5.28
C GLY A 98 -5.78 1.19 4.44
N CYS A 99 -5.76 0.69 3.20
CA CYS A 99 -4.66 0.91 2.26
C CYS A 99 -5.15 0.77 0.81
N THR A 100 -4.40 1.33 -0.12
CA THR A 100 -4.57 1.14 -1.55
C THR A 100 -3.20 0.94 -2.20
N MET A 101 -3.17 0.15 -3.26
CA MET A 101 -1.96 -0.02 -4.05
C MET A 101 -1.76 1.17 -4.97
N ILE A 102 -0.52 1.56 -5.15
CA ILE A 102 -0.08 2.49 -6.19
C ILE A 102 0.99 1.80 -7.03
N THR A 103 1.14 2.21 -8.28
CA THR A 103 2.16 1.64 -9.16
C THR A 103 3.56 2.11 -8.75
N PRO A 104 4.62 1.40 -9.15
CA PRO A 104 5.99 1.87 -8.94
C PRO A 104 6.23 3.27 -9.50
N TYR A 105 5.67 3.56 -10.66
CA TYR A 105 5.75 4.89 -11.28
C TYR A 105 5.13 5.99 -10.40
N GLU A 106 3.90 5.77 -9.91
CA GLU A 106 3.22 6.71 -9.01
C GLU A 106 4.00 6.90 -7.71
N PHE A 107 4.60 5.83 -7.21
CA PHE A 107 5.44 5.88 -6.01
C PHE A 107 6.68 6.77 -6.23
N GLU A 108 7.42 6.55 -7.30
CA GLU A 108 8.64 7.31 -7.61
C GLU A 108 8.34 8.79 -7.88
N ASP A 109 7.24 9.09 -8.57
CA ASP A 109 6.82 10.46 -8.80
C ASP A 109 6.44 11.19 -7.49
N LEU A 110 5.68 10.53 -6.61
CA LEU A 110 5.36 11.05 -5.27
C LEU A 110 6.63 11.29 -4.45
N LEU A 111 7.55 10.32 -4.44
CA LEU A 111 8.82 10.43 -3.73
C LEU A 111 9.64 11.61 -4.25
N CYS A 112 9.75 11.76 -5.56
CA CYS A 112 10.48 12.86 -6.17
C CYS A 112 9.91 14.23 -5.75
N LYS A 113 8.59 14.38 -5.76
CA LYS A 113 7.92 15.62 -5.35
C LYS A 113 8.10 15.91 -3.85
N ILE A 114 7.99 14.88 -2.99
CA ILE A 114 8.25 15.01 -1.55
C ILE A 114 9.70 15.44 -1.31
N LYS A 115 10.67 14.81 -1.96
CA LYS A 115 12.10 15.18 -1.88
C LYS A 115 12.32 16.63 -2.27
N LYS A 116 11.80 17.02 -3.43
CA LYS A 116 11.93 18.40 -3.94
C LYS A 116 11.38 19.43 -2.96
N LYS A 117 10.19 19.20 -2.38
CA LYS A 117 9.58 20.09 -1.40
C LYS A 117 10.41 20.24 -0.13
N ASN A 118 11.08 19.20 0.30
CA ASN A 118 11.94 19.18 1.47
C ASN A 118 13.42 19.50 1.16
N GLN A 119 13.75 19.90 -0.07
CA GLN A 119 15.13 20.15 -0.51
C GLN A 119 16.06 18.97 -0.17
N ASP A 120 15.56 17.77 -0.29
CA ASP A 120 16.19 16.49 0.06
C ASP A 120 16.67 16.38 1.54
N ASN A 121 16.15 17.24 2.42
CA ASN A 121 16.46 17.18 3.85
C ASN A 121 15.63 16.11 4.55
N GLN A 122 16.23 14.95 4.74
CA GLN A 122 15.60 13.82 5.44
C GLN A 122 15.65 14.03 6.95
N LEU A 123 14.57 13.65 7.63
CA LEU A 123 14.56 13.55 9.09
C LEU A 123 15.40 12.37 9.55
N LYS A 124 16.22 12.58 10.57
CA LYS A 124 17.03 11.55 11.22
C LYS A 124 16.46 11.26 12.60
N GLY A 125 16.31 10.00 12.94
CA GLY A 125 15.80 9.59 14.26
C GLY A 125 15.39 8.14 14.31
N ALA A 126 15.22 7.61 15.52
CA ALA A 126 14.75 6.26 15.76
C ALA A 126 13.21 6.11 15.71
N GLY A 127 12.50 7.24 15.80
CA GLY A 127 11.05 7.28 15.74
C GLY A 127 10.55 8.63 15.27
N PHE A 128 9.30 8.64 14.80
CA PHE A 128 8.66 9.83 14.27
C PHE A 128 7.25 9.96 14.82
N THR A 129 6.76 11.18 14.89
CA THR A 129 5.37 11.48 15.26
C THR A 129 4.83 12.55 14.32
N PHE A 130 3.50 12.63 14.25
CA PHE A 130 2.82 13.65 13.47
C PHE A 130 2.48 14.84 14.37
N ASP A 131 2.86 16.03 13.95
CA ASP A 131 2.48 17.29 14.56
C ASP A 131 1.24 17.83 13.87
N GLU A 132 0.10 17.71 14.54
CA GLU A 132 -1.20 18.14 13.99
C GLU A 132 -1.30 19.67 13.85
N GLY A 133 -0.61 20.42 14.68
CA GLY A 133 -0.64 21.89 14.63
C GLY A 133 0.06 22.44 13.41
N GLU A 134 1.21 21.86 13.05
CA GLU A 134 2.00 22.28 11.89
C GLU A 134 1.84 21.35 10.66
N VAL A 135 1.03 20.34 10.78
CA VAL A 135 0.69 19.36 9.72
C VAL A 135 1.97 18.80 9.08
N ARG A 136 2.86 18.28 9.92
CA ARG A 136 4.15 17.74 9.48
C ARG A 136 4.62 16.57 10.33
N ILE A 137 5.55 15.78 9.80
CA ILE A 137 6.26 14.76 10.57
C ILE A 137 7.45 15.40 11.29
N ILE A 138 7.62 15.06 12.55
CA ILE A 138 8.77 15.45 13.37
C ILE A 138 9.40 14.22 14.01
N THR A 139 10.65 14.33 14.45
CA THR A 139 11.30 13.27 15.21
C THR A 139 10.64 13.13 16.58
N ALA A 140 10.27 11.91 16.93
CA ALA A 140 9.69 11.61 18.23
C ALA A 140 10.76 11.64 19.34
N LYS A 141 10.41 12.20 20.48
CA LYS A 141 11.27 12.18 21.69
C LYS A 141 11.29 10.80 22.33
N GLU A 142 10.17 10.10 22.27
CA GLU A 142 9.99 8.78 22.84
C GLU A 142 9.29 7.87 21.83
N THR A 143 9.64 6.59 21.83
CA THR A 143 8.99 5.57 21.02
C THR A 143 8.14 4.66 21.90
N LYS A 144 6.90 4.40 21.47
CA LYS A 144 6.05 3.41 22.12
C LYS A 144 6.35 2.03 21.56
N GLN A 145 6.53 1.06 22.44
CA GLN A 145 6.69 -0.32 22.03
C GLN A 145 5.32 -0.95 21.77
N TYR A 146 5.27 -1.82 20.76
CA TYR A 146 4.11 -2.64 20.49
C TYR A 146 3.89 -3.64 21.63
N THR A 147 2.67 -3.66 22.17
CA THR A 147 2.28 -4.51 23.32
C THR A 147 1.27 -5.59 22.98
N GLY A 148 0.90 -5.70 21.70
CA GLY A 148 -0.04 -6.72 21.22
C GLY A 148 0.59 -8.11 21.15
N ARG A 149 -0.23 -9.10 20.84
CA ARG A 149 0.20 -10.50 20.66
C ARG A 149 0.04 -10.91 19.22
N LYS A 150 1.16 -11.18 18.56
CA LYS A 150 1.18 -11.63 17.17
C LYS A 150 0.67 -13.06 17.05
N GLY A 151 -0.45 -13.24 16.38
CA GLY A 151 -0.95 -14.54 15.93
C GLY A 151 -0.53 -14.82 14.49
N SER A 152 -0.68 -16.08 14.08
CA SER A 152 -0.43 -16.46 12.69
C SER A 152 -1.60 -16.07 11.80
N LEU A 153 -1.28 -15.62 10.57
CA LEU A 153 -2.26 -15.39 9.51
C LEU A 153 -1.92 -16.30 8.34
N ASP A 154 -2.75 -17.32 8.13
CA ASP A 154 -2.65 -18.20 6.97
C ASP A 154 -3.97 -18.17 6.20
N ILE A 155 -3.95 -17.58 5.02
CA ILE A 155 -5.12 -17.48 4.17
C ILE A 155 -5.14 -18.65 3.21
N LYS A 156 -6.20 -19.45 3.30
CA LYS A 156 -6.47 -20.55 2.36
C LYS A 156 -7.71 -20.21 1.54
N PRO A 157 -7.67 -20.38 0.21
CA PRO A 157 -8.85 -20.19 -0.61
C PRO A 157 -9.94 -21.16 -0.21
N ARG A 158 -11.14 -20.67 -0.05
CA ARG A 158 -12.31 -21.50 0.23
C ARG A 158 -13.13 -21.67 -1.05
N LEU A 159 -13.16 -22.89 -1.55
CA LEU A 159 -14.15 -23.28 -2.53
C LEU A 159 -15.41 -23.70 -1.77
N LEU A 160 -16.46 -22.90 -1.84
CA LEU A 160 -17.73 -23.21 -1.20
C LEU A 160 -18.69 -23.79 -2.23
N TYR A 161 -19.09 -25.01 -1.99
CA TYR A 161 -20.29 -25.59 -2.61
C TYR A 161 -21.48 -25.29 -1.69
N LYS A 162 -22.28 -24.32 -2.05
CA LYS A 162 -23.54 -24.09 -1.35
C LYS A 162 -24.69 -24.29 -2.30
N ALA A 163 -25.56 -25.28 -2.00
CA ALA A 163 -26.75 -25.57 -2.77
C ALA A 163 -26.52 -25.80 -4.29
N GLY A 164 -25.45 -26.52 -4.65
CA GLY A 164 -25.13 -26.81 -6.05
C GLY A 164 -24.52 -25.63 -6.83
N LYS A 165 -24.33 -24.47 -6.21
CA LYS A 165 -23.64 -23.34 -6.83
C LYS A 165 -22.18 -23.30 -6.37
N LYS A 166 -21.31 -23.26 -7.35
CA LYS A 166 -19.87 -23.09 -7.15
C LYS A 166 -19.62 -21.60 -6.92
N ASN A 167 -19.49 -21.18 -5.69
CA ASN A 167 -19.06 -19.82 -5.36
C ASN A 167 -17.61 -19.88 -4.91
N ALA A 168 -16.70 -19.62 -5.83
CA ALA A 168 -15.34 -19.26 -5.45
C ALA A 168 -15.39 -17.83 -4.89
N PHE A 169 -14.85 -17.63 -3.69
CA PHE A 169 -14.67 -16.28 -3.19
C PHE A 169 -13.43 -15.68 -3.88
N GLU A 170 -13.65 -14.91 -4.91
CA GLU A 170 -12.64 -14.18 -5.66
C GLU A 170 -11.66 -13.44 -4.73
N THR A 171 -12.18 -12.74 -3.71
CA THR A 171 -11.36 -12.05 -2.71
C THR A 171 -10.45 -12.97 -1.91
N HIS A 172 -10.87 -14.23 -1.64
CA HIS A 172 -10.02 -15.22 -0.97
C HIS A 172 -8.90 -15.72 -1.88
N LEU A 173 -9.23 -15.94 -3.16
CA LEU A 173 -8.24 -16.34 -4.15
C LEU A 173 -7.23 -15.24 -4.40
N GLN A 174 -7.69 -14.00 -4.51
CA GLN A 174 -6.85 -12.82 -4.61
C GLN A 174 -5.88 -12.70 -3.42
N ALA A 175 -6.40 -12.83 -2.20
CA ALA A 175 -5.59 -12.81 -0.99
C ALA A 175 -4.57 -13.96 -0.94
N TYR A 176 -4.95 -15.14 -1.41
CA TYR A 176 -4.05 -16.28 -1.50
C TYR A 176 -2.92 -16.04 -2.50
N ILE A 177 -3.24 -15.53 -3.68
CA ILE A 177 -2.23 -15.16 -4.69
C ILE A 177 -1.25 -14.15 -4.09
N MET A 178 -1.75 -13.09 -3.47
CA MET A 178 -0.93 -12.06 -2.84
C MET A 178 -0.02 -12.60 -1.72
N GLN A 179 -0.47 -13.65 -1.02
CA GLN A 179 0.31 -14.29 0.03
C GLN A 179 1.37 -15.26 -0.50
N LYS A 180 1.10 -15.91 -1.65
CA LYS A 180 1.83 -17.10 -2.12
C LYS A 180 2.42 -16.97 -3.52
N TYR A 181 2.41 -15.80 -4.14
CA TYR A 181 2.83 -15.64 -5.53
C TYR A 181 4.29 -16.05 -5.79
N ASP A 182 5.16 -15.98 -4.78
CA ASP A 182 6.58 -16.35 -4.84
C ASP A 182 6.87 -17.73 -4.22
N ASP A 183 5.85 -18.54 -3.98
CA ASP A 183 5.94 -19.85 -3.35
C ASP A 183 5.42 -20.97 -4.26
N GLY A 184 6.08 -22.10 -4.24
CA GLY A 184 5.66 -23.34 -4.89
C GLY A 184 5.31 -23.19 -6.39
N ILE A 185 4.17 -23.76 -6.78
CA ILE A 185 3.70 -23.76 -8.17
C ILE A 185 3.36 -22.34 -8.65
N LEU A 186 2.83 -21.50 -7.76
CA LEU A 186 2.47 -20.12 -8.14
C LEU A 186 3.69 -19.32 -8.56
N LYS A 187 4.83 -19.49 -7.89
CA LYS A 187 6.08 -18.85 -8.28
C LYS A 187 6.44 -19.15 -9.73
N ASN A 188 6.42 -20.41 -10.12
CA ASN A 188 6.79 -20.81 -11.48
C ASN A 188 5.85 -20.27 -12.56
N ILE A 189 4.57 -20.07 -12.20
CA ILE A 189 3.56 -19.51 -13.12
C ILE A 189 3.64 -17.99 -13.18
N LEU A 190 3.80 -17.35 -12.04
CA LEU A 190 3.65 -15.91 -11.91
C LEU A 190 4.97 -15.15 -12.06
N LEU A 191 6.09 -15.78 -11.71
CA LEU A 191 7.44 -15.21 -11.75
C LEU A 191 8.36 -16.05 -12.64
N PRO A 192 8.21 -16.00 -13.97
CA PRO A 192 8.99 -16.86 -14.89
C PRO A 192 10.48 -16.53 -14.92
N LEU A 193 10.88 -15.30 -14.60
CA LEU A 193 12.30 -14.92 -14.55
C LEU A 193 13.01 -15.49 -13.31
N GLY A 194 12.25 -15.75 -12.24
CA GLY A 194 12.72 -16.46 -11.06
C GLY A 194 13.73 -15.74 -10.16
N ASN A 195 14.63 -14.97 -10.73
CA ASN A 195 15.68 -14.20 -10.04
C ASN A 195 15.55 -12.69 -10.23
N GLY A 196 14.48 -12.23 -10.88
CA GLY A 196 14.19 -10.83 -11.08
C GLY A 196 13.59 -10.17 -9.83
N SER A 197 13.55 -8.84 -9.82
CA SER A 197 12.73 -8.11 -8.88
C SER A 197 11.26 -8.17 -9.33
N ALA A 198 10.36 -8.37 -8.39
CA ALA A 198 8.93 -8.46 -8.71
C ALA A 198 8.12 -7.43 -7.93
N TRP A 199 7.26 -6.72 -8.64
CA TRP A 199 6.19 -5.93 -8.06
C TRP A 199 4.86 -6.63 -8.27
N VAL A 200 4.05 -6.76 -7.21
CA VAL A 200 2.76 -7.42 -7.26
C VAL A 200 1.71 -6.53 -6.61
N GLY A 201 0.68 -6.19 -7.35
CA GLY A 201 -0.44 -5.38 -6.88
C GLY A 201 -1.78 -6.05 -7.12
N ASN A 202 -2.71 -5.86 -6.20
CA ASN A 202 -4.11 -6.25 -6.38
C ASN A 202 -5.00 -5.02 -6.56
N GLU A 203 -6.12 -5.17 -7.27
CA GLU A 203 -7.05 -4.08 -7.55
C GLU A 203 -6.37 -2.85 -8.20
N VAL A 204 -5.44 -3.10 -9.12
CA VAL A 204 -4.65 -2.05 -9.76
C VAL A 204 -5.51 -1.29 -10.76
N ALA A 205 -5.61 0.03 -10.60
CA ALA A 205 -6.37 0.86 -11.52
C ALA A 205 -5.68 0.90 -12.90
N CYS A 206 -6.46 0.70 -13.95
CA CYS A 206 -5.97 0.65 -15.33
C CYS A 206 -6.74 1.61 -16.26
N GLY A 207 -6.63 2.89 -15.99
CA GLY A 207 -7.15 3.93 -16.87
C GLY A 207 -8.52 4.51 -16.51
N VAL A 208 -9.13 5.16 -17.48
CA VAL A 208 -10.39 5.86 -17.33
C VAL A 208 -11.56 4.88 -17.15
N GLY A 209 -12.48 5.21 -16.26
CA GLY A 209 -13.70 4.41 -16.07
C GLY A 209 -13.66 3.48 -14.87
N MET A 210 -12.71 3.67 -13.97
CA MET A 210 -12.59 2.90 -12.72
C MET A 210 -12.35 1.39 -12.93
N GLN A 211 -11.88 1.00 -14.10
CA GLN A 211 -11.48 -0.36 -14.39
C GLN A 211 -10.27 -0.75 -13.52
N LYS A 212 -10.25 -1.99 -13.10
CA LYS A 212 -9.19 -2.54 -12.28
C LYS A 212 -8.77 -3.90 -12.77
N ILE A 213 -7.50 -4.17 -12.62
CA ILE A 213 -6.90 -5.48 -12.77
C ILE A 213 -6.91 -6.15 -11.40
N ASP A 214 -7.45 -7.36 -11.30
CA ASP A 214 -7.51 -8.08 -10.02
C ASP A 214 -6.13 -8.32 -9.41
N THR A 215 -5.19 -8.81 -10.22
CA THR A 215 -3.79 -8.89 -9.82
C THR A 215 -2.88 -8.58 -11.00
N LEU A 216 -2.01 -7.58 -10.82
CA LEU A 216 -0.97 -7.22 -11.77
C LEU A 216 0.39 -7.59 -11.18
N ILE A 217 1.20 -8.28 -11.99
CA ILE A 217 2.57 -8.67 -11.63
C ILE A 217 3.50 -8.11 -12.68
N ILE A 218 4.52 -7.41 -12.22
CA ILE A 218 5.62 -6.91 -13.04
C ILE A 218 6.89 -7.51 -12.48
N GLU A 219 7.53 -8.36 -13.26
CA GLU A 219 8.82 -8.97 -12.94
C GLU A 219 9.88 -8.43 -13.90
N GLN A 220 11.00 -8.05 -13.38
CA GLN A 220 12.08 -7.44 -14.15
C GLN A 220 13.44 -8.00 -13.75
N ASN A 221 14.27 -8.25 -14.74
CA ASN A 221 15.71 -8.44 -14.59
C ASN A 221 16.46 -7.45 -15.53
N ASP A 222 17.77 -7.62 -15.71
CA ASP A 222 18.58 -6.71 -16.53
C ASP A 222 18.26 -6.77 -18.03
N GLU A 223 17.61 -7.84 -18.49
CA GLU A 223 17.36 -8.11 -19.91
C GLU A 223 15.89 -8.00 -20.29
N GLU A 224 14.97 -8.32 -19.37
CA GLU A 224 13.55 -8.51 -19.68
C GLU A 224 12.64 -7.92 -18.61
N ILE A 225 11.47 -7.48 -19.08
CA ILE A 225 10.32 -7.11 -18.22
C ILE A 225 9.15 -8.01 -18.60
N HIS A 226 8.64 -8.76 -17.65
CA HIS A 226 7.43 -9.55 -17.79
C HIS A 226 6.26 -8.89 -17.06
N VAL A 227 5.18 -8.67 -17.79
CA VAL A 227 3.94 -8.14 -17.23
C VAL A 227 2.86 -9.22 -17.32
N LYS A 228 2.29 -9.58 -16.18
CA LYS A 228 1.18 -10.53 -16.09
C LYS A 228 -0.05 -9.89 -15.50
N VAL A 229 -1.15 -10.08 -16.19
CA VAL A 229 -2.49 -9.71 -15.74
C VAL A 229 -3.22 -10.97 -15.36
N VAL A 230 -3.68 -11.03 -14.13
CA VAL A 230 -4.51 -12.12 -13.61
C VAL A 230 -5.89 -11.58 -13.31
N GLU A 231 -6.87 -12.10 -14.05
CA GLU A 231 -8.29 -11.82 -13.85
C GLU A 231 -8.94 -13.04 -13.22
N LEU A 232 -9.62 -12.84 -12.12
CA LEU A 232 -10.33 -13.88 -11.40
C LEU A 232 -11.80 -13.87 -11.85
N LYS A 233 -12.33 -15.04 -12.18
CA LYS A 233 -13.73 -15.17 -12.59
C LYS A 233 -14.37 -16.33 -11.85
N ASP A 234 -15.63 -16.15 -11.48
CA ASP A 234 -16.50 -17.17 -10.87
C ASP A 234 -16.77 -18.36 -11.82
#